data_4f8d0e172840984ad3720b31b0abb294
#
_entry.id   4f8d0e172840984ad3720b31b0abb294
#
_cell.length_a   1.000
_cell.length_b   1.000
_cell.length_c   1.000
_cell.angle_alpha   90.00
_cell.angle_beta   90.00
_cell.angle_gamma   90.00
#
_symmetry.space_group_name_H-M   'P 1'
#
loop_
_entity.id
_entity.type
_entity.pdbx_description
1 polymer ?
#
loop_
_entity_poly.entity_id
_entity_poly.type
_entity_poly.pdbx_seq_one_letter_code
_entity_poly.pdbx_strand_id
1 'polypeptide(L)'
;MIYENNTLEFLKVTEITKSSKEKTFDTGSTDMTFVWNRGSSTRIIVNQIDYKLSKNDIIILTNHHKIEDADFESARLIKFNLPFINHIGLEIENSLKGDLFFNVTSVPILSIEESELDAFENSWDIFCIEMKSKDNLQYEMLQSILKRIIILCARKLKKENKTIAGEKEADILRDFRFLVENYFAKHHDVAFYASKLNKSPKTLSNLFSSLSDRTPIDIIHERIMVHARKQIYHTTKSIKEIAYDLGYEDIQTFSRFFKNKEGLSPLQYRERSRVASNNF
;
A
#
# COMPACT_ATOMS: atom_id res chain seq x y z
N MET A 1 -1.46 -2.64 18.64
CA MET A 1 -0.01 -2.45 18.94
C MET A 1 0.61 -1.74 17.75
N ILE A 2 1.46 -0.76 18.00
CA ILE A 2 2.08 0.07 16.94
C ILE A 2 3.60 0.02 17.15
N TYR A 3 4.33 -0.19 16.07
CA TYR A 3 5.77 -0.02 15.97
C TYR A 3 6.04 1.19 15.06
N GLU A 4 6.70 2.20 15.59
CA GLU A 4 7.15 3.37 14.86
C GLU A 4 8.59 3.64 15.24
N ASN A 5 9.44 3.83 14.26
CA ASN A 5 10.83 4.21 14.46
C ASN A 5 11.03 5.67 14.00
N ASN A 6 12.13 6.31 14.43
CA ASN A 6 12.51 7.67 13.99
C ASN A 6 12.76 7.79 12.46
N THR A 7 12.75 6.68 11.75
CA THR A 7 13.06 6.49 10.33
C THR A 7 11.83 6.11 9.52
N LEU A 8 10.76 6.88 9.52
CA LEU A 8 9.61 6.72 8.60
C LEU A 8 8.97 5.32 8.48
N GLU A 9 9.52 4.27 9.10
CA GLU A 9 8.96 2.92 9.11
C GLU A 9 7.75 2.87 10.03
N PHE A 10 6.69 2.23 9.54
CA PHE A 10 5.43 2.07 10.27
C PHE A 10 4.91 0.65 10.15
N LEU A 11 4.55 0.08 11.29
CA LEU A 11 3.85 -1.20 11.39
C LEU A 11 2.81 -1.13 12.51
N LYS A 12 1.57 -1.51 12.21
CA LYS A 12 0.48 -1.64 13.20
C LYS A 12 -0.14 -3.02 13.11
N VAL A 13 -0.29 -3.66 14.27
CA VAL A 13 -0.99 -4.94 14.43
C VAL A 13 -2.18 -4.71 15.35
N THR A 14 -3.37 -5.08 14.87
CA THR A 14 -4.62 -4.83 15.61
C THR A 14 -5.56 -6.02 15.45
N GLU A 15 -6.23 -6.39 16.52
CA GLU A 15 -7.33 -7.32 16.51
C GLU A 15 -8.64 -6.55 16.68
N ILE A 16 -9.57 -6.74 15.75
CA ILE A 16 -10.92 -6.15 15.79
C ILE A 16 -11.86 -7.19 16.38
N THR A 17 -12.70 -6.75 17.31
CA THR A 17 -13.80 -7.52 17.89
C THR A 17 -15.07 -6.68 17.85
N LYS A 18 -16.25 -7.29 18.00
CA LYS A 18 -17.54 -6.55 18.07
C LYS A 18 -17.55 -5.40 19.08
N SER A 19 -16.75 -5.51 20.13
CA SER A 19 -16.62 -4.48 21.17
C SER A 19 -15.61 -3.38 20.82
N SER A 20 -14.82 -3.54 19.77
CA SER A 20 -13.83 -2.53 19.35
C SER A 20 -14.56 -1.32 18.78
N LYS A 21 -14.55 -0.19 19.49
CA LYS A 21 -15.15 1.08 19.04
C LYS A 21 -14.38 1.77 17.91
N GLU A 22 -13.19 1.31 17.59
CA GLU A 22 -12.37 1.87 16.54
C GLU A 22 -12.83 1.34 15.18
N LYS A 23 -13.54 2.16 14.43
CA LYS A 23 -13.60 2.07 12.97
C LYS A 23 -12.21 2.41 12.42
N THR A 24 -11.28 1.51 12.59
CA THR A 24 -9.84 1.72 12.34
C THR A 24 -9.45 1.57 10.88
N PHE A 25 -10.38 1.70 9.98
CA PHE A 25 -10.07 1.80 8.55
C PHE A 25 -9.82 3.26 8.22
N ASP A 26 -8.65 3.78 8.61
CA ASP A 26 -8.19 5.10 8.14
C ASP A 26 -7.83 4.99 6.67
N THR A 27 -8.67 5.57 5.83
CA THR A 27 -8.63 5.49 4.37
C THR A 27 -7.66 6.47 3.73
N GLY A 28 -6.92 7.25 4.53
CA GLY A 28 -6.02 8.32 4.05
C GLY A 28 -4.54 7.96 4.01
N SER A 29 -4.16 6.74 4.37
CA SER A 29 -2.75 6.38 4.53
C SER A 29 -2.15 5.72 3.28
N THR A 30 -0.84 5.92 3.12
CA THR A 30 -0.01 5.26 2.08
C THR A 30 0.36 3.82 2.45
N ASP A 31 -0.39 3.21 3.36
CA ASP A 31 -0.02 1.95 3.98
C ASP A 31 -0.70 0.78 3.28
N MET A 32 -0.04 -0.36 3.31
CA MET A 32 -0.60 -1.65 2.91
C MET A 32 -1.28 -2.28 4.10
N THR A 33 -2.42 -2.92 3.89
CA THR A 33 -3.19 -3.53 4.98
C THR A 33 -3.62 -4.94 4.61
N PHE A 34 -3.24 -5.91 5.43
CA PHE A 34 -3.84 -7.24 5.41
C PHE A 34 -4.98 -7.27 6.41
N VAL A 35 -6.17 -7.62 5.96
CA VAL A 35 -7.34 -7.82 6.81
C VAL A 35 -7.72 -9.28 6.74
N TRP A 36 -7.49 -10.01 7.81
CA TRP A 36 -7.82 -11.42 7.95
C TRP A 36 -9.14 -11.57 8.71
N ASN A 37 -10.21 -11.97 8.00
CA ASN A 37 -11.51 -12.21 8.62
C ASN A 37 -11.48 -13.47 9.50
N ARG A 38 -11.73 -13.31 10.79
CA ARG A 38 -11.77 -14.40 11.78
C ARG A 38 -13.20 -14.73 12.25
N GLY A 39 -14.12 -13.84 11.94
CA GLY A 39 -15.55 -14.01 12.26
C GLY A 39 -16.29 -14.84 11.22
N SER A 40 -17.61 -14.72 11.24
CA SER A 40 -18.50 -15.25 10.21
C SER A 40 -18.27 -14.55 8.86
N SER A 41 -19.02 -14.97 7.84
CA SER A 41 -19.00 -14.26 6.54
C SER A 41 -19.39 -12.80 6.73
N THR A 42 -18.60 -11.90 6.17
CA THR A 42 -18.81 -10.46 6.23
C THR A 42 -18.74 -9.80 4.86
N ARG A 43 -19.09 -8.54 4.81
CA ARG A 43 -19.08 -7.70 3.63
C ARG A 43 -18.15 -6.51 3.87
N ILE A 44 -17.39 -6.16 2.84
CA ILE A 44 -16.55 -4.95 2.82
C ILE A 44 -16.74 -4.22 1.49
N ILE A 45 -16.93 -2.91 1.54
CA ILE A 45 -17.04 -2.05 0.34
C ILE A 45 -15.69 -1.35 0.16
N VAL A 46 -15.05 -1.61 -0.98
CA VAL A 46 -13.77 -1.02 -1.36
C VAL A 46 -13.89 -0.38 -2.75
N ASN A 47 -13.64 0.92 -2.86
CA ASN A 47 -13.76 1.68 -4.10
C ASN A 47 -15.13 1.48 -4.78
N GLN A 48 -16.22 1.51 -4.00
CA GLN A 48 -17.62 1.29 -4.43
C GLN A 48 -17.91 -0.14 -4.92
N ILE A 49 -16.97 -1.07 -4.78
CA ILE A 49 -17.16 -2.48 -5.11
C ILE A 49 -17.40 -3.28 -3.82
N ASP A 50 -18.41 -4.12 -3.88
CA ASP A 50 -18.82 -4.97 -2.77
C ASP A 50 -18.08 -6.31 -2.80
N TYR A 51 -17.31 -6.61 -1.76
CA TYR A 51 -16.59 -7.87 -1.59
C TYR A 51 -17.16 -8.65 -0.42
N LYS A 52 -17.44 -9.93 -0.65
CA LYS A 52 -17.84 -10.88 0.38
C LYS A 52 -16.62 -11.66 0.86
N LEU A 53 -16.37 -11.63 2.16
CA LEU A 53 -15.28 -12.36 2.80
C LEU A 53 -15.87 -13.49 3.65
N SER A 54 -15.42 -14.71 3.42
CA SER A 54 -15.71 -15.85 4.27
C SER A 54 -14.78 -15.89 5.49
N LYS A 55 -15.07 -16.77 6.45
CA LYS A 55 -14.13 -17.01 7.55
C LYS A 55 -12.78 -17.48 7.01
N ASN A 56 -11.71 -16.95 7.57
CA ASN A 56 -10.31 -17.19 7.19
C ASN A 56 -9.89 -16.59 5.84
N ASP A 57 -10.72 -15.76 5.20
CA ASP A 57 -10.27 -14.98 4.05
C ASP A 57 -9.37 -13.82 4.50
N ILE A 58 -8.32 -13.57 3.70
CA ILE A 58 -7.44 -12.40 3.83
C ILE A 58 -7.66 -11.52 2.61
N ILE A 59 -8.11 -10.29 2.83
CA ILE A 59 -8.13 -9.25 1.79
C ILE A 59 -6.89 -8.36 1.93
N ILE A 60 -6.24 -8.07 0.79
CA ILE A 60 -5.02 -7.29 0.75
C ILE A 60 -5.33 -5.93 0.14
N LEU A 61 -5.16 -4.89 0.94
CA LEU A 61 -5.49 -3.51 0.58
C LEU A 61 -4.21 -2.66 0.50
N THR A 62 -4.21 -1.71 -0.41
CA THR A 62 -3.13 -0.75 -0.61
C THR A 62 -3.65 0.67 -0.47
N ASN A 63 -2.75 1.64 -0.55
CA ASN A 63 -3.08 3.07 -0.55
C ASN A 63 -4.06 3.52 -1.67
N HIS A 64 -4.30 2.67 -2.67
CA HIS A 64 -5.26 2.94 -3.76
C HIS A 64 -6.69 2.45 -3.42
N HIS A 65 -6.83 1.70 -2.34
CA HIS A 65 -8.09 1.11 -1.90
C HIS A 65 -8.71 1.94 -0.78
N LYS A 66 -9.85 2.56 -1.08
CA LYS A 66 -10.65 3.27 -0.09
C LYS A 66 -11.71 2.33 0.47
N ILE A 67 -11.63 2.03 1.76
CA ILE A 67 -12.68 1.31 2.46
C ILE A 67 -13.79 2.29 2.79
N GLU A 68 -15.01 2.01 2.32
CA GLU A 68 -16.18 2.86 2.54
C GLU A 68 -17.09 2.30 3.62
N ASP A 69 -17.18 0.98 3.71
CA ASP A 69 -17.92 0.28 4.75
C ASP A 69 -17.31 -1.10 5.02
N ALA A 70 -17.31 -1.51 6.30
CA ALA A 70 -16.87 -2.84 6.71
C ALA A 70 -17.44 -3.20 8.08
N ASP A 71 -18.10 -4.35 8.19
CA ASP A 71 -18.67 -4.84 9.43
C ASP A 71 -18.07 -6.20 9.80
N PHE A 72 -16.93 -6.16 10.49
CA PHE A 72 -16.26 -7.37 10.97
C PHE A 72 -16.71 -7.74 12.37
N GLU A 73 -17.18 -8.97 12.54
CA GLU A 73 -17.41 -9.58 13.84
C GLU A 73 -16.08 -9.79 14.58
N SER A 74 -15.09 -10.29 13.88
CA SER A 74 -13.71 -10.46 14.35
C SER A 74 -12.76 -10.42 13.15
N ALA A 75 -11.69 -9.63 13.23
CA ALA A 75 -10.66 -9.57 12.20
C ALA A 75 -9.29 -9.25 12.82
N ARG A 76 -8.25 -9.66 12.13
CA ARG A 76 -6.85 -9.35 12.42
C ARG A 76 -6.29 -8.45 11.32
N LEU A 77 -5.71 -7.33 11.71
CA LEU A 77 -5.13 -6.35 10.80
C LEU A 77 -3.63 -6.26 10.98
N ILE A 78 -2.93 -6.30 9.87
CA ILE A 78 -1.51 -5.95 9.78
C ILE A 78 -1.40 -4.79 8.80
N LYS A 79 -1.04 -3.61 9.29
CA LYS A 79 -0.89 -2.39 8.50
C LYS A 79 0.56 -1.93 8.54
N PHE A 80 1.16 -1.71 7.38
CA PHE A 80 2.56 -1.34 7.25
C PHE A 80 2.80 -0.49 6.01
N ASN A 81 3.91 0.24 6.00
CA ASN A 81 4.29 1.06 4.84
C ASN A 81 5.46 0.45 4.06
N LEU A 82 5.68 0.96 2.85
CA LEU A 82 6.79 0.53 1.99
C LEU A 82 8.16 0.67 2.65
N PRO A 83 8.51 1.77 3.34
CA PRO A 83 9.79 1.86 4.06
C PRO A 83 10.03 0.67 4.98
N PHE A 84 8.99 0.17 5.68
CA PHE A 84 9.13 -0.97 6.57
C PHE A 84 9.55 -2.26 5.84
N ILE A 85 9.08 -2.46 4.62
CA ILE A 85 9.37 -3.68 3.83
C ILE A 85 10.55 -3.53 2.86
N ASN A 86 11.03 -2.32 2.58
CA ASN A 86 12.12 -2.12 1.62
C ASN A 86 13.45 -2.73 2.08
N HIS A 87 13.69 -2.82 3.37
CA HIS A 87 14.89 -3.40 3.96
C HIS A 87 14.80 -4.93 4.17
N ILE A 88 13.66 -5.54 3.90
CA ILE A 88 13.45 -6.99 4.13
C ILE A 88 14.30 -7.87 3.18
N GLY A 89 15.17 -7.31 2.32
CA GLY A 89 15.97 -8.09 1.37
C GLY A 89 15.09 -8.97 0.47
N LEU A 90 13.89 -8.51 0.22
CA LEU A 90 12.99 -9.11 -0.74
C LEU A 90 13.44 -8.73 -2.16
N GLU A 91 14.58 -9.26 -2.59
CA GLU A 91 14.79 -9.66 -3.98
C GLU A 91 13.82 -10.79 -4.38
N ILE A 92 12.78 -11.02 -3.54
CA ILE A 92 11.68 -11.87 -3.94
C ILE A 92 11.08 -11.18 -5.14
N GLU A 93 11.41 -11.77 -6.28
CA GLU A 93 10.94 -11.52 -7.63
C GLU A 93 9.94 -10.36 -7.68
N ASN A 94 10.29 -9.30 -8.36
CA ASN A 94 9.43 -8.12 -8.56
C ASN A 94 7.96 -8.51 -8.84
N SER A 95 7.73 -9.73 -9.35
CA SER A 95 6.43 -10.32 -9.59
C SER A 95 5.61 -10.57 -8.30
N LEU A 96 6.19 -11.05 -7.20
CA LEU A 96 5.39 -11.39 -5.99
C LEU A 96 4.87 -10.16 -5.24
N LYS A 97 5.69 -9.09 -5.16
CA LYS A 97 5.21 -7.80 -4.64
C LYS A 97 4.16 -7.22 -5.60
N GLY A 98 4.40 -7.34 -6.90
CA GLY A 98 3.47 -6.93 -7.94
C GLY A 98 2.11 -7.60 -7.79
N ASP A 99 2.07 -8.92 -7.65
CA ASP A 99 0.83 -9.70 -7.56
C ASP A 99 0.00 -9.35 -6.33
N LEU A 100 0.65 -9.16 -5.17
CA LEU A 100 -0.04 -8.90 -3.92
C LEU A 100 -0.48 -7.43 -3.75
N PHE A 101 0.36 -6.47 -4.19
CA PHE A 101 0.14 -5.07 -3.82
C PHE A 101 -0.17 -4.16 -5.01
N PHE A 102 0.06 -4.62 -6.23
CA PHE A 102 -0.09 -3.79 -7.42
C PHE A 102 -1.03 -4.39 -8.46
N ASN A 103 -1.86 -5.38 -8.05
CA ASN A 103 -2.87 -5.94 -8.95
C ASN A 103 -3.87 -4.84 -9.35
N VAL A 104 -4.10 -4.71 -10.66
CA VAL A 104 -4.90 -3.63 -11.26
C VAL A 104 -6.36 -4.01 -11.39
N THR A 105 -6.64 -5.31 -11.54
CA THR A 105 -7.94 -5.81 -11.97
C THR A 105 -8.89 -6.11 -10.80
N SER A 106 -8.34 -6.46 -9.64
CA SER A 106 -9.15 -6.78 -8.46
C SER A 106 -8.34 -6.68 -7.17
N VAL A 107 -9.05 -6.44 -6.07
CA VAL A 107 -8.47 -6.55 -4.73
C VAL A 107 -8.19 -8.02 -4.44
N PRO A 108 -6.94 -8.41 -4.11
CA PRO A 108 -6.65 -9.80 -3.82
C PRO A 108 -7.38 -10.29 -2.56
N ILE A 109 -8.12 -11.38 -2.69
CA ILE A 109 -8.75 -12.10 -1.59
C ILE A 109 -8.21 -13.52 -1.61
N LEU A 110 -7.63 -13.95 -0.51
CA LEU A 110 -7.02 -15.27 -0.35
C LEU A 110 -7.83 -16.08 0.65
N SER A 111 -8.36 -17.22 0.23
CA SER A 111 -9.10 -18.13 1.11
C SER A 111 -8.16 -19.14 1.73
N ILE A 112 -7.87 -18.99 3.03
CA ILE A 112 -6.93 -19.86 3.74
C ILE A 112 -7.61 -21.19 4.08
N GLU A 113 -7.09 -22.27 3.52
CA GLU A 113 -7.58 -23.64 3.78
C GLU A 113 -7.18 -24.12 5.18
N GLU A 114 -7.92 -25.06 5.74
CA GLU A 114 -7.67 -25.64 7.07
C GLU A 114 -6.23 -26.14 7.21
N SER A 115 -5.70 -26.78 6.17
CA SER A 115 -4.33 -27.31 6.13
C SER A 115 -3.23 -26.23 6.14
N GLU A 116 -3.59 -24.98 5.81
CA GLU A 116 -2.68 -23.84 5.75
C GLU A 116 -2.81 -22.96 7.00
N LEU A 117 -3.90 -23.12 7.77
CA LEU A 117 -4.30 -22.22 8.84
C LEU A 117 -3.24 -22.13 9.94
N ASP A 118 -2.66 -23.24 10.37
CA ASP A 118 -1.64 -23.27 11.42
C ASP A 118 -0.43 -22.41 11.10
N ALA A 119 -0.04 -22.34 9.81
CA ALA A 119 1.10 -21.52 9.40
C ALA A 119 0.83 -20.02 9.56
N PHE A 120 -0.41 -19.58 9.34
CA PHE A 120 -0.85 -18.21 9.53
C PHE A 120 -1.07 -17.88 11.01
N GLU A 121 -1.72 -18.78 11.77
CA GLU A 121 -1.93 -18.63 13.22
C GLU A 121 -0.61 -18.48 13.96
N ASN A 122 0.32 -19.42 13.75
CA ASN A 122 1.65 -19.36 14.36
C ASN A 122 2.39 -18.05 14.00
N SER A 123 2.25 -17.59 12.75
CA SER A 123 2.88 -16.32 12.35
C SER A 123 2.25 -15.12 13.06
N TRP A 124 0.93 -15.13 13.26
CA TRP A 124 0.22 -14.10 13.99
C TRP A 124 0.62 -14.06 15.48
N ASP A 125 0.68 -15.23 16.12
CA ASP A 125 1.00 -15.34 17.54
C ASP A 125 2.44 -14.85 17.82
N ILE A 126 3.40 -15.30 17.00
CA ILE A 126 4.79 -14.82 17.08
C ILE A 126 4.84 -13.31 16.85
N PHE A 127 4.06 -12.79 15.90
CA PHE A 127 4.00 -11.35 15.63
C PHE A 127 3.50 -10.57 16.84
N CYS A 128 2.43 -11.07 17.49
CA CYS A 128 1.88 -10.46 18.70
C CYS A 128 2.86 -10.49 19.90
N ILE A 129 3.66 -11.53 20.01
CA ILE A 129 4.72 -11.64 21.01
C ILE A 129 5.80 -10.60 20.72
N GLU A 130 6.30 -10.57 19.50
CA GLU A 130 7.38 -9.68 19.09
C GLU A 130 7.02 -8.20 19.18
N MET A 131 5.76 -7.84 18.90
CA MET A 131 5.26 -6.47 19.07
C MET A 131 5.35 -5.94 20.51
N LYS A 132 5.57 -6.81 21.51
CA LYS A 132 5.76 -6.46 22.92
C LYS A 132 7.23 -6.38 23.31
N SER A 133 8.14 -6.93 22.53
CA SER A 133 9.58 -6.81 22.71
C SER A 133 10.01 -5.35 22.63
N LYS A 134 11.11 -5.00 23.34
CA LYS A 134 11.65 -3.63 23.36
C LYS A 134 13.17 -3.64 23.26
N ASP A 135 13.72 -4.67 22.62
CA ASP A 135 15.14 -4.77 22.36
C ASP A 135 15.51 -4.19 20.97
N ASN A 136 16.80 -4.08 20.73
CA ASN A 136 17.34 -3.52 19.49
C ASN A 136 17.25 -4.47 18.27
N LEU A 137 16.80 -5.71 18.44
CA LEU A 137 16.57 -6.68 17.37
C LEU A 137 15.08 -6.83 17.00
N GLN A 138 14.18 -6.14 17.73
CA GLN A 138 12.74 -6.18 17.48
C GLN A 138 12.40 -5.84 16.02
N TYR A 139 13.08 -4.85 15.44
CA TYR A 139 12.82 -4.42 14.07
C TYR A 139 13.08 -5.53 13.05
N GLU A 140 14.23 -6.17 13.13
CA GLU A 140 14.64 -7.26 12.26
C GLU A 140 13.73 -8.48 12.40
N MET A 141 13.31 -8.77 13.63
CA MET A 141 12.36 -9.85 13.90
C MET A 141 10.99 -9.57 13.32
N LEU A 142 10.44 -8.38 13.53
CA LEU A 142 9.15 -7.97 12.97
C LEU A 142 9.17 -8.00 11.43
N GLN A 143 10.27 -7.57 10.81
CA GLN A 143 10.46 -7.68 9.37
C GLN A 143 10.47 -9.14 8.89
N SER A 144 11.15 -10.02 9.61
CA SER A 144 11.25 -11.45 9.26
C SER A 144 9.89 -12.13 9.34
N ILE A 145 9.07 -11.81 10.36
CA ILE A 145 7.73 -12.36 10.52
C ILE A 145 6.80 -11.81 9.43
N LEU A 146 6.84 -10.50 9.15
CA LEU A 146 6.06 -9.90 8.06
C LEU A 146 6.43 -10.51 6.71
N LYS A 147 7.72 -10.70 6.44
CA LYS A 147 8.21 -11.39 5.25
C LYS A 147 7.62 -12.78 5.11
N ARG A 148 7.58 -13.56 6.20
CA ARG A 148 6.96 -14.88 6.22
C ARG A 148 5.48 -14.81 5.81
N ILE A 149 4.70 -13.88 6.37
CA ILE A 149 3.28 -13.70 6.05
C ILE A 149 3.11 -13.33 4.57
N ILE A 150 3.90 -12.39 4.06
CA ILE A 150 3.89 -12.00 2.64
C ILE A 150 4.17 -13.21 1.74
N ILE A 151 5.16 -14.05 2.08
CA ILE A 151 5.50 -15.25 1.32
C ILE A 151 4.34 -16.26 1.34
N LEU A 152 3.70 -16.47 2.49
CA LEU A 152 2.54 -17.36 2.60
C LEU A 152 1.39 -16.87 1.70
N CYS A 153 1.05 -15.60 1.76
CA CYS A 153 0.04 -14.98 0.88
C CYS A 153 0.41 -15.11 -0.60
N ALA A 154 1.66 -14.84 -0.96
CA ALA A 154 2.13 -14.93 -2.34
C ALA A 154 2.08 -16.37 -2.89
N ARG A 155 2.45 -17.37 -2.08
CA ARG A 155 2.33 -18.79 -2.46
C ARG A 155 0.88 -19.18 -2.71
N LYS A 156 -0.03 -18.70 -1.86
CA LYS A 156 -1.47 -18.96 -2.01
C LYS A 156 -2.00 -18.34 -3.29
N LEU A 157 -1.71 -17.07 -3.53
CA LEU A 157 -2.13 -16.37 -4.76
C LEU A 157 -1.60 -17.06 -6.01
N LYS A 158 -0.33 -17.49 -6.00
CA LYS A 158 0.29 -18.21 -7.13
C LYS A 158 -0.36 -19.57 -7.39
N LYS A 159 -0.83 -20.25 -6.35
CA LYS A 159 -1.57 -21.53 -6.46
C LYS A 159 -2.94 -21.28 -7.10
N GLU A 160 -3.63 -20.22 -6.72
CA GLU A 160 -4.94 -19.84 -7.25
C GLU A 160 -4.87 -19.30 -8.68
N ASN A 161 -3.88 -18.45 -9.00
CA ASN A 161 -3.71 -17.83 -10.33
C ASN A 161 -3.21 -18.79 -11.42
N LYS A 162 -2.72 -19.98 -11.08
CA LYS A 162 -2.40 -21.02 -12.10
C LYS A 162 -3.60 -21.43 -12.93
N THR A 163 -4.81 -21.01 -12.54
CA THR A 163 -6.06 -21.31 -13.23
C THR A 163 -6.48 -20.23 -14.24
N ILE A 164 -5.81 -19.07 -14.24
CA ILE A 164 -6.16 -17.94 -15.14
C ILE A 164 -4.97 -17.68 -16.09
N ALA A 165 -4.89 -18.50 -17.12
CA ALA A 165 -3.98 -18.25 -18.24
C ALA A 165 -4.56 -17.14 -19.12
N GLY A 166 -3.96 -15.93 -19.12
CA GLY A 166 -4.34 -14.91 -20.09
C GLY A 166 -3.89 -13.47 -19.88
N GLU A 167 -2.88 -13.15 -19.06
CA GLU A 167 -2.68 -11.73 -18.65
C GLU A 167 -1.23 -11.20 -18.70
N LYS A 168 -0.51 -11.40 -19.81
CA LYS A 168 0.77 -10.70 -20.03
C LYS A 168 0.62 -9.16 -19.99
N GLU A 169 -0.55 -8.66 -20.28
CA GLU A 169 -0.85 -7.22 -20.31
C GLU A 169 -1.13 -6.66 -18.91
N ALA A 170 -1.87 -7.39 -18.08
CA ALA A 170 -2.08 -7.03 -16.68
C ALA A 170 -0.77 -7.06 -15.86
N ASP A 171 0.13 -7.99 -16.19
CA ASP A 171 1.47 -8.06 -15.61
C ASP A 171 2.26 -6.76 -15.85
N ILE A 172 2.19 -6.21 -17.06
CA ILE A 172 2.90 -4.96 -17.39
C ILE A 172 2.37 -3.77 -16.58
N LEU A 173 1.05 -3.67 -16.38
CA LEU A 173 0.47 -2.60 -15.57
C LEU A 173 0.88 -2.73 -14.09
N ARG A 174 0.95 -3.95 -13.58
CA ARG A 174 1.40 -4.28 -12.24
C ARG A 174 2.88 -3.91 -12.05
N ASP A 175 3.73 -4.36 -12.97
CA ASP A 175 5.17 -4.04 -12.96
C ASP A 175 5.41 -2.54 -13.07
N PHE A 176 4.62 -1.83 -13.88
CA PHE A 176 4.67 -0.38 -13.96
C PHE A 176 4.39 0.28 -12.60
N ARG A 177 3.32 -0.10 -11.91
CA ARG A 177 2.99 0.45 -10.59
C ARG A 177 4.08 0.15 -9.56
N PHE A 178 4.63 -1.05 -9.59
CA PHE A 178 5.77 -1.40 -8.75
C PHE A 178 6.98 -0.50 -9.01
N LEU A 179 7.30 -0.25 -10.28
CA LEU A 179 8.39 0.68 -10.65
C LEU A 179 8.08 2.10 -10.18
N VAL A 180 6.83 2.57 -10.31
CA VAL A 180 6.43 3.90 -9.83
C VAL A 180 6.68 4.00 -8.32
N GLU A 181 6.29 3.02 -7.51
CA GLU A 181 6.54 3.03 -6.07
C GLU A 181 8.03 3.16 -5.72
N ASN A 182 8.91 2.54 -6.49
CA ASN A 182 10.35 2.57 -6.21
C ASN A 182 11.07 3.81 -6.75
N TYR A 183 10.52 4.45 -7.79
CA TYR A 183 11.26 5.48 -8.54
C TYR A 183 10.54 6.82 -8.65
N PHE A 184 9.29 6.98 -8.17
CA PHE A 184 8.49 8.20 -8.32
C PHE A 184 9.17 9.48 -7.83
N ALA A 185 10.04 9.37 -6.81
CA ALA A 185 10.76 10.50 -6.24
C ALA A 185 11.93 11.00 -7.12
N LYS A 186 12.33 10.23 -8.14
CA LYS A 186 13.47 10.57 -9.00
C LYS A 186 13.10 10.68 -10.48
N HIS A 187 12.05 9.99 -10.90
CA HIS A 187 11.66 9.89 -12.30
C HIS A 187 10.16 10.18 -12.47
N HIS A 188 9.85 11.29 -13.10
CA HIS A 188 8.48 11.80 -13.26
C HIS A 188 7.91 11.57 -14.66
N ASP A 189 8.71 11.06 -15.58
CA ASP A 189 8.34 10.86 -16.99
C ASP A 189 8.02 9.39 -17.29
N VAL A 190 7.10 9.17 -18.22
CA VAL A 190 6.66 7.82 -18.64
C VAL A 190 7.77 7.05 -19.37
N ALA A 191 8.72 7.76 -20.01
CA ALA A 191 9.74 7.13 -20.84
C ALA A 191 10.71 6.28 -20.01
N PHE A 192 11.08 6.75 -18.82
CA PHE A 192 11.89 5.97 -17.88
C PHE A 192 11.24 4.61 -17.55
N TYR A 193 9.97 4.62 -17.18
CA TYR A 193 9.24 3.40 -16.79
C TYR A 193 9.02 2.46 -17.99
N ALA A 194 8.68 3.03 -19.13
CA ALA A 194 8.52 2.27 -20.37
C ALA A 194 9.84 1.56 -20.74
N SER A 195 10.97 2.25 -20.65
CA SER A 195 12.31 1.66 -20.87
C SER A 195 12.59 0.50 -19.90
N LYS A 196 12.27 0.64 -18.61
CA LYS A 196 12.45 -0.43 -17.62
C LYS A 196 11.60 -1.67 -17.93
N LEU A 197 10.46 -1.48 -18.57
CA LEU A 197 9.54 -2.56 -18.98
C LEU A 197 9.83 -3.08 -20.40
N ASN A 198 10.90 -2.63 -21.05
CA ASN A 198 11.21 -2.95 -22.44
C ASN A 198 10.05 -2.64 -23.40
N LYS A 199 9.37 -1.51 -23.17
CA LYS A 199 8.25 -1.02 -24.00
C LYS A 199 8.52 0.40 -24.48
N SER A 200 7.80 0.82 -25.54
CA SER A 200 7.73 2.24 -25.90
C SER A 200 6.71 2.97 -25.02
N PRO A 201 6.86 4.29 -24.77
CA PRO A 201 5.84 5.08 -24.07
C PRO A 201 4.46 4.97 -24.71
N LYS A 202 4.39 4.90 -26.07
CA LYS A 202 3.15 4.73 -26.80
C LYS A 202 2.50 3.38 -26.55
N THR A 203 3.29 2.29 -26.55
CA THR A 203 2.81 0.94 -26.24
C THR A 203 2.24 0.90 -24.81
N LEU A 204 2.95 1.49 -23.86
CA LEU A 204 2.52 1.55 -22.46
C LEU A 204 1.20 2.34 -22.33
N SER A 205 1.10 3.51 -22.97
CA SER A 205 -0.13 4.32 -22.97
C SER A 205 -1.32 3.58 -23.57
N ASN A 206 -1.12 2.83 -24.66
CA ASN A 206 -2.18 2.03 -25.29
C ASN A 206 -2.65 0.90 -24.34
N LEU A 207 -1.73 0.21 -23.67
CA LEU A 207 -2.06 -0.82 -22.69
C LEU A 207 -2.91 -0.25 -21.54
N PHE A 208 -2.51 0.93 -21.03
CA PHE A 208 -3.29 1.59 -19.99
C PHE A 208 -4.68 1.99 -20.45
N SER A 209 -4.82 2.52 -21.68
CA SER A 209 -6.13 2.89 -22.24
C SER A 209 -7.07 1.68 -22.44
N SER A 210 -6.53 0.47 -22.62
CA SER A 210 -7.35 -0.75 -22.80
C SER A 210 -7.74 -1.41 -21.50
N LEU A 211 -6.95 -1.22 -20.42
CA LEU A 211 -7.10 -1.97 -19.15
C LEU A 211 -7.38 -1.08 -17.92
N SER A 212 -7.32 0.24 -18.07
CA SER A 212 -7.45 1.17 -16.96
C SER A 212 -8.07 2.48 -17.41
N ASP A 213 -8.87 3.10 -16.55
CA ASP A 213 -9.41 4.45 -16.77
C ASP A 213 -8.37 5.56 -16.52
N ARG A 214 -7.12 5.21 -16.24
CA ARG A 214 -6.02 6.13 -15.89
C ARG A 214 -4.85 5.98 -16.84
N THR A 215 -4.19 7.08 -17.14
CA THR A 215 -2.96 7.07 -17.92
C THR A 215 -1.73 6.74 -17.05
N PRO A 216 -0.61 6.26 -17.63
CA PRO A 216 0.63 6.05 -16.91
C PRO A 216 1.12 7.29 -16.13
N ILE A 217 0.99 8.46 -16.74
CA ILE A 217 1.42 9.72 -16.12
C ILE A 217 0.54 10.11 -14.91
N ASP A 218 -0.76 9.77 -14.96
CA ASP A 218 -1.65 10.04 -13.82
C ASP A 218 -1.26 9.22 -12.59
N ILE A 219 -0.84 7.96 -12.77
CA ILE A 219 -0.37 7.11 -11.68
C ILE A 219 0.92 7.67 -11.06
N ILE A 220 1.88 8.10 -11.88
CA ILE A 220 3.11 8.73 -11.39
C ILE A 220 2.77 9.99 -10.59
N HIS A 221 1.96 10.86 -11.15
CA HIS A 221 1.55 12.13 -10.52
C HIS A 221 0.78 11.90 -9.22
N GLU A 222 -0.13 10.94 -9.20
CA GLU A 222 -0.87 10.60 -7.98
C GLU A 222 0.07 10.14 -6.87
N ARG A 223 1.05 9.30 -7.19
CA ARG A 223 2.01 8.80 -6.21
C ARG A 223 2.88 9.93 -5.64
N ILE A 224 3.32 10.85 -6.48
CA ILE A 224 4.03 12.05 -6.05
C ILE A 224 3.15 12.89 -5.12
N MET A 225 1.87 13.11 -5.49
CA MET A 225 0.93 13.90 -4.68
C MET A 225 0.64 13.28 -3.31
N VAL A 226 0.44 11.95 -3.26
CA VAL A 226 0.25 11.23 -1.99
C VAL A 226 1.45 11.44 -1.07
N HIS A 227 2.67 11.30 -1.58
CA HIS A 227 3.88 11.52 -0.79
C HIS A 227 4.03 12.99 -0.38
N ALA A 228 3.79 13.93 -1.29
CA ALA A 228 3.86 15.36 -1.01
C ALA A 228 2.89 15.76 0.11
N ARG A 229 1.62 15.34 0.05
CA ARG A 229 0.62 15.61 1.09
C ARG A 229 1.08 15.08 2.45
N LYS A 230 1.59 13.84 2.50
CA LYS A 230 2.09 13.21 3.73
C LYS A 230 3.25 14.03 4.32
N GLN A 231 4.24 14.39 3.54
CA GLN A 231 5.38 15.17 3.99
C GLN A 231 4.96 16.58 4.46
N ILE A 232 4.08 17.24 3.73
CA ILE A 232 3.58 18.59 4.10
C ILE A 232 2.80 18.55 5.41
N TYR A 233 1.99 17.50 5.63
CA TYR A 233 1.15 17.35 6.81
C TYR A 233 1.93 16.90 8.05
N HIS A 234 2.76 15.87 7.93
CA HIS A 234 3.34 15.16 9.08
C HIS A 234 4.76 15.60 9.43
N THR A 235 5.39 16.45 8.64
CA THR A 235 6.77 16.88 8.91
C THR A 235 6.90 18.40 9.06
N THR A 236 8.01 18.83 9.67
CA THR A 236 8.42 20.22 9.77
C THR A 236 9.31 20.68 8.60
N LYS A 237 9.62 19.78 7.65
CA LYS A 237 10.44 20.10 6.46
C LYS A 237 9.88 21.30 5.72
N SER A 238 10.75 22.18 5.25
CA SER A 238 10.36 23.26 4.36
C SER A 238 9.78 22.73 3.05
N ILE A 239 8.95 23.52 2.37
CA ILE A 239 8.42 23.13 1.05
C ILE A 239 9.55 22.91 0.04
N LYS A 240 10.68 23.61 0.21
CA LYS A 240 11.88 23.46 -0.61
C LYS A 240 12.53 22.08 -0.41
N GLU A 241 12.70 21.65 0.82
CA GLU A 241 13.23 20.31 1.13
C GLU A 241 12.34 19.22 0.58
N ILE A 242 11.01 19.35 0.74
CA ILE A 242 10.04 18.38 0.19
C ILE A 242 10.12 18.32 -1.35
N ALA A 243 10.27 19.47 -2.01
CA ALA A 243 10.43 19.53 -3.46
C ALA A 243 11.69 18.75 -3.91
N TYR A 244 12.81 18.94 -3.24
CA TYR A 244 14.06 18.27 -3.56
C TYR A 244 14.01 16.75 -3.25
N ASP A 245 13.40 16.35 -2.13
CA ASP A 245 13.17 14.95 -1.79
C ASP A 245 12.33 14.23 -2.85
N LEU A 246 11.44 14.97 -3.51
CA LEU A 246 10.60 14.51 -4.62
C LEU A 246 11.25 14.69 -6.00
N GLY A 247 12.54 15.01 -6.07
CA GLY A 247 13.28 15.08 -7.32
C GLY A 247 13.01 16.32 -8.18
N TYR A 248 12.37 17.35 -7.64
CA TYR A 248 12.20 18.62 -8.35
C TYR A 248 13.47 19.47 -8.20
N GLU A 249 13.95 19.99 -9.31
CA GLU A 249 15.15 20.86 -9.32
C GLU A 249 14.88 22.24 -8.67
N ASP A 250 13.63 22.69 -8.69
CA ASP A 250 13.23 23.95 -8.08
C ASP A 250 11.85 23.90 -7.41
N ILE A 251 11.68 24.75 -6.39
CA ILE A 251 10.45 24.84 -5.61
C ILE A 251 9.26 25.37 -6.44
N GLN A 252 9.50 26.17 -7.47
CA GLN A 252 8.43 26.80 -8.25
C GLN A 252 7.74 25.77 -9.13
N THR A 253 8.50 24.90 -9.77
CA THR A 253 7.99 23.78 -10.56
C THR A 253 7.17 22.82 -9.70
N PHE A 254 7.69 22.44 -8.52
CA PHE A 254 6.93 21.64 -7.56
C PHE A 254 5.64 22.34 -7.10
N SER A 255 5.72 23.61 -6.72
CA SER A 255 4.57 24.37 -6.20
C SER A 255 3.48 24.52 -7.27
N ARG A 256 3.86 24.71 -8.53
CA ARG A 256 2.92 24.78 -9.66
C ARG A 256 2.28 23.41 -9.90
N PHE A 257 3.07 22.34 -9.91
CA PHE A 257 2.57 20.98 -10.04
C PHE A 257 1.56 20.66 -8.94
N PHE A 258 1.93 20.89 -7.69
CA PHE A 258 1.08 20.61 -6.53
C PHE A 258 -0.22 21.42 -6.59
N LYS A 259 -0.14 22.74 -6.87
CA LYS A 259 -1.32 23.60 -6.99
C LYS A 259 -2.25 23.17 -8.12
N ASN A 260 -1.72 22.74 -9.25
CA ASN A 260 -2.53 22.26 -10.37
C ASN A 260 -3.30 20.98 -10.02
N LYS A 261 -2.74 20.10 -9.17
CA LYS A 261 -3.38 18.84 -8.77
C LYS A 261 -4.28 19.00 -7.53
N GLU A 262 -3.95 19.86 -6.59
CA GLU A 262 -4.64 20.04 -5.29
C GLU A 262 -5.60 21.24 -5.24
N GLY A 263 -5.43 22.19 -6.14
CA GLY A 263 -6.15 23.48 -6.10
C GLY A 263 -5.56 24.51 -5.13
N LEU A 264 -4.68 24.11 -4.22
CA LEU A 264 -4.02 24.95 -3.22
C LEU A 264 -2.50 24.88 -3.38
N SER A 265 -1.78 25.96 -3.05
CA SER A 265 -0.33 25.90 -2.96
C SER A 265 0.11 24.98 -1.79
N PRO A 266 1.33 24.40 -1.83
CA PRO A 266 1.84 23.58 -0.74
C PRO A 266 1.79 24.27 0.63
N LEU A 267 2.07 25.57 0.67
CA LEU A 267 2.02 26.36 1.91
C LEU A 267 0.59 26.51 2.43
N GLN A 268 -0.35 26.89 1.54
CA GLN A 268 -1.78 26.97 1.90
C GLN A 268 -2.35 25.64 2.36
N TYR A 269 -1.94 24.54 1.73
CA TYR A 269 -2.31 23.18 2.14
C TYR A 269 -1.82 22.88 3.55
N ARG A 270 -0.57 23.23 3.89
CA ARG A 270 0.00 23.07 5.25
C ARG A 270 -0.75 23.89 6.28
N GLU A 271 -1.03 25.15 6.00
CA GLU A 271 -1.75 26.03 6.92
C GLU A 271 -3.16 25.50 7.21
N ARG A 272 -3.91 25.12 6.18
CA ARG A 272 -5.24 24.55 6.32
C ARG A 272 -5.23 23.27 7.14
N SER A 273 -4.25 22.40 6.93
CA SER A 273 -4.11 21.13 7.65
C SER A 273 -3.82 21.33 9.14
N ARG A 274 -2.99 22.33 9.50
CA ARG A 274 -2.69 22.68 10.90
C ARG A 274 -3.88 23.25 11.64
N VAL A 275 -4.68 24.08 10.97
CA VAL A 275 -5.93 24.64 11.55
C VAL A 275 -6.92 23.51 11.86
N ALA A 276 -7.05 22.51 10.98
CA ALA A 276 -7.91 21.36 11.19
C ALA A 276 -7.46 20.50 12.39
N SER A 277 -6.15 20.38 12.62
CA SER A 277 -5.58 19.59 13.74
C SER A 277 -5.70 20.27 15.11
N ASN A 278 -5.82 21.62 15.16
CA ASN A 278 -5.95 22.36 16.42
C ASN A 278 -7.41 22.47 16.90
N ASN A 279 -8.38 21.99 16.14
CA ASN A 279 -9.82 22.00 16.49
C ASN A 279 -10.32 20.63 17.02
N PHE A 280 -9.42 19.73 17.33
CA PHE A 280 -9.65 18.43 18.00
C PHE A 280 -8.72 18.32 19.22
#